data_bc5307204cb158d803e7158757a4ac43
#
_entry.id   bc5307204cb158d803e7158757a4ac43
#
_cell.length_a   1.000
_cell.length_b   1.000
_cell.length_c   1.000
_cell.angle_alpha   90.00
_cell.angle_beta   90.00
_cell.angle_gamma   90.00
#
_symmetry.space_group_name_H-M   'P 1'
#
loop_
_entity.id
_entity.type
_entity.pdbx_description
1 polymer ?
#
loop_
_entity_poly.entity_id
_entity_poly.type
_entity_poly.pdbx_seq_one_letter_code
_entity_poly.pdbx_strand_id
1 'polypeptide(L)'
;MGKSLGARFDAYDRVDEAPPATSPPMSAPPAAAFAPPDPGFEARVRASFARQGAMRTIGASIGALSPGYCAIELVPRTELSQQHGYVHAGIVATIVDSAGGYAGFTLFPADSSVLTVEFKLNLLAPAQGERLVAEGFVVKCGRTLTITRGEVHGIVGGRRTLVAMMQQTLMTMHGRADAPGT
;
A
#
# COMPACT_ATOMS: atom_id res chain seq x y z
N MET A 1 -20.54 -11.26 41.43
CA MET A 1 -21.45 -11.01 40.27
C MET A 1 -20.61 -10.38 39.17
N GLY A 2 -19.99 -11.24 38.34
CA GLY A 2 -19.17 -10.80 37.19
C GLY A 2 -20.05 -10.67 35.96
N LYS A 3 -20.20 -9.48 35.44
CA LYS A 3 -20.79 -9.28 34.12
C LYS A 3 -19.67 -9.48 33.08
N SER A 4 -19.90 -10.49 32.22
CA SER A 4 -19.07 -10.88 31.10
C SER A 4 -18.74 -9.69 30.20
N LEU A 5 -17.45 -9.50 29.90
CA LEU A 5 -16.90 -8.51 28.97
C LEU A 5 -17.10 -8.94 27.50
N GLY A 6 -17.88 -10.01 27.23
CA GLY A 6 -18.04 -10.63 25.92
C GLY A 6 -18.87 -9.88 24.89
N ALA A 7 -19.57 -8.79 25.25
CA ALA A 7 -20.61 -8.21 24.39
C ALA A 7 -20.20 -6.95 23.60
N ARG A 8 -18.91 -6.56 23.56
CA ARG A 8 -18.51 -5.29 22.90
C ARG A 8 -17.73 -5.42 21.59
N PHE A 9 -17.47 -6.63 21.12
CA PHE A 9 -16.80 -6.86 19.83
C PHE A 9 -17.74 -7.32 18.70
N ASP A 10 -19.03 -7.53 18.99
CA ASP A 10 -20.05 -7.94 17.99
C ASP A 10 -20.27 -6.95 16.84
N ALA A 11 -19.81 -5.71 16.95
CA ALA A 11 -19.96 -4.72 15.87
C ALA A 11 -18.97 -4.95 14.71
N TYR A 12 -17.83 -5.59 14.97
CA TYR A 12 -16.84 -5.94 13.93
C TYR A 12 -17.17 -7.27 13.25
N ASP A 13 -17.81 -8.20 13.97
CA ASP A 13 -18.22 -9.50 13.42
C ASP A 13 -19.43 -9.40 12.47
N ARG A 14 -20.22 -8.32 12.56
CA ARG A 14 -21.37 -8.09 11.67
C ARG A 14 -21.05 -7.50 10.29
N VAL A 15 -19.78 -7.25 10.00
CA VAL A 15 -19.37 -6.83 8.65
C VAL A 15 -19.41 -7.99 7.65
N ASP A 16 -19.59 -9.22 8.13
CA ASP A 16 -19.60 -10.44 7.29
C ASP A 16 -20.93 -10.70 6.55
N GLU A 17 -22.00 -9.94 6.80
CA GLU A 17 -23.29 -10.11 6.12
C GLU A 17 -23.58 -9.11 4.99
N ALA A 18 -22.65 -8.21 4.65
CA ALA A 18 -22.75 -7.48 3.38
C ALA A 18 -22.58 -8.49 2.23
N PRO A 19 -23.48 -8.51 1.23
CA PRO A 19 -23.31 -9.40 0.09
C PRO A 19 -21.92 -9.14 -0.50
N PRO A 20 -21.17 -10.20 -0.87
CA PRO A 20 -19.81 -10.04 -1.36
C PRO A 20 -19.87 -9.10 -2.56
N ALA A 21 -19.31 -7.91 -2.40
CA ALA A 21 -18.89 -7.15 -3.56
C ALA A 21 -17.89 -8.04 -4.29
N THR A 22 -18.32 -8.69 -5.36
CA THR A 22 -17.46 -9.40 -6.28
C THR A 22 -16.58 -8.36 -6.92
N SER A 23 -15.50 -7.99 -6.23
CA SER A 23 -14.46 -7.16 -6.84
C SER A 23 -13.93 -7.95 -8.03
N PRO A 24 -13.87 -7.35 -9.22
CA PRO A 24 -13.34 -8.03 -10.40
C PRO A 24 -11.93 -8.57 -10.09
N PRO A 25 -11.48 -9.61 -10.79
CA PRO A 25 -10.11 -10.11 -10.68
C PRO A 25 -9.16 -8.93 -10.85
N MET A 26 -7.96 -9.00 -10.23
CA MET A 26 -6.96 -7.94 -10.35
C MET A 26 -6.95 -7.41 -11.78
N SER A 27 -7.62 -6.28 -11.99
CA SER A 27 -7.58 -5.61 -13.27
C SER A 27 -6.13 -5.23 -13.53
N ALA A 28 -5.68 -5.42 -14.76
CA ALA A 28 -4.44 -4.82 -15.24
C ALA A 28 -4.37 -3.38 -14.70
N PRO A 29 -3.17 -2.88 -14.34
CA PRO A 29 -3.03 -1.52 -13.84
C PRO A 29 -3.82 -0.59 -14.76
N PRO A 30 -4.56 0.38 -14.21
CA PRO A 30 -5.37 1.28 -15.04
C PRO A 30 -4.48 1.84 -16.14
N ALA A 31 -4.99 1.88 -17.37
CA ALA A 31 -4.26 2.42 -18.51
C ALA A 31 -3.64 3.75 -18.10
N ALA A 32 -2.33 3.91 -18.30
CA ALA A 32 -1.55 5.00 -17.72
C ALA A 32 -2.15 6.37 -18.11
N ALA A 33 -2.80 7.01 -17.14
CA ALA A 33 -3.28 8.38 -17.28
C ALA A 33 -2.12 9.39 -17.26
N PHE A 34 -0.88 8.91 -17.03
CA PHE A 34 0.31 9.71 -16.86
C PHE A 34 1.44 9.25 -17.78
N ALA A 35 2.21 10.21 -18.30
CA ALA A 35 3.47 9.95 -18.97
C ALA A 35 4.62 10.18 -17.97
N PRO A 36 5.50 9.20 -17.73
CA PRO A 36 6.62 9.38 -16.82
C PRO A 36 7.68 10.28 -17.49
N PRO A 37 8.26 11.26 -16.76
CA PRO A 37 9.33 12.09 -17.29
C PRO A 37 10.65 11.30 -17.45
N ASP A 38 10.79 10.18 -16.74
CA ASP A 38 11.92 9.26 -16.83
C ASP A 38 11.45 7.94 -17.44
N PRO A 39 11.89 7.59 -18.67
CA PRO A 39 11.53 6.32 -19.30
C PRO A 39 12.12 5.11 -18.56
N GLY A 40 13.17 5.31 -17.74
CA GLY A 40 13.78 4.28 -16.88
C GLY A 40 13.11 4.11 -15.51
N PHE A 41 11.95 4.70 -15.29
CA PHE A 41 11.28 4.73 -13.97
C PHE A 41 11.12 3.35 -13.35
N GLU A 42 10.80 2.32 -14.13
CA GLU A 42 10.55 0.98 -13.59
C GLU A 42 11.80 0.39 -12.94
N ALA A 43 12.93 0.42 -13.64
CA ALA A 43 14.20 -0.05 -13.10
C ALA A 43 14.60 0.72 -11.84
N ARG A 44 14.43 2.06 -11.85
CA ARG A 44 14.71 2.95 -10.73
C ARG A 44 13.84 2.63 -9.51
N VAL A 45 12.54 2.46 -9.69
CA VAL A 45 11.60 2.10 -8.61
C VAL A 45 11.97 0.74 -8.01
N ARG A 46 12.20 -0.28 -8.84
CA ARG A 46 12.58 -1.62 -8.36
C ARG A 46 13.92 -1.62 -7.61
N ALA A 47 14.90 -0.88 -8.10
CA ALA A 47 16.20 -0.72 -7.43
C ALA A 47 16.06 0.02 -6.08
N SER A 48 15.22 1.06 -6.01
CA SER A 48 14.90 1.76 -4.77
C SER A 48 14.23 0.83 -3.76
N PHE A 49 13.18 0.14 -4.16
CA PHE A 49 12.46 -0.81 -3.30
C PHE A 49 13.38 -1.89 -2.74
N ALA A 50 14.27 -2.45 -3.55
CA ALA A 50 15.20 -3.49 -3.12
C ALA A 50 16.15 -3.03 -1.99
N ARG A 51 16.39 -1.72 -1.85
CA ARG A 51 17.20 -1.16 -0.76
C ARG A 51 16.43 -0.98 0.55
N GLN A 52 15.07 -1.01 0.52
CA GLN A 52 14.28 -0.84 1.74
C GLN A 52 14.43 -2.04 2.70
N GLY A 53 15.14 -1.84 3.80
CA GLY A 53 15.31 -2.85 4.85
C GLY A 53 13.98 -3.28 5.46
N ALA A 54 13.04 -2.35 5.67
CA ALA A 54 11.71 -2.63 6.19
C ALA A 54 10.95 -3.63 5.31
N MET A 55 10.94 -3.43 3.98
CA MET A 55 10.26 -4.32 3.04
C MET A 55 10.87 -5.73 3.05
N ARG A 56 12.19 -5.84 3.09
CA ARG A 56 12.87 -7.15 3.23
C ARG A 56 12.49 -7.83 4.54
N THR A 57 12.46 -7.09 5.65
CA THR A 57 12.11 -7.63 6.98
C THR A 57 10.70 -8.19 7.02
N ILE A 58 9.73 -7.48 6.44
CA ILE A 58 8.34 -7.95 6.42
C ILE A 58 8.05 -8.94 5.27
N GLY A 59 8.97 -9.10 4.31
CA GLY A 59 8.81 -10.01 3.17
C GLY A 59 7.87 -9.48 2.10
N ALA A 60 7.76 -8.15 1.98
CA ALA A 60 6.95 -7.52 0.94
C ALA A 60 7.68 -7.49 -0.42
N SER A 61 6.93 -7.50 -1.51
CA SER A 61 7.44 -7.45 -2.88
C SER A 61 6.62 -6.51 -3.76
N ILE A 62 7.27 -5.93 -4.80
CA ILE A 62 6.53 -5.20 -5.84
C ILE A 62 5.87 -6.20 -6.78
N GLY A 63 4.56 -6.05 -6.93
CA GLY A 63 3.76 -6.70 -7.96
C GLY A 63 3.72 -5.88 -9.26
N ALA A 64 2.52 -5.44 -9.66
CA ALA A 64 2.34 -4.62 -10.86
C ALA A 64 2.82 -3.17 -10.64
N LEU A 65 3.42 -2.60 -11.70
CA LEU A 65 3.95 -1.24 -11.70
C LEU A 65 3.65 -0.59 -13.05
N SER A 66 3.14 0.65 -13.03
CA SER A 66 2.95 1.48 -14.22
C SER A 66 3.00 2.96 -13.84
N PRO A 67 3.10 3.91 -14.79
CA PRO A 67 3.10 5.33 -14.46
C PRO A 67 1.91 5.75 -13.60
N GLY A 68 2.17 6.26 -12.40
CA GLY A 68 1.16 6.66 -11.43
C GLY A 68 0.51 5.53 -10.62
N TYR A 69 1.04 4.29 -10.73
CA TYR A 69 0.51 3.12 -10.03
C TYR A 69 1.62 2.19 -9.53
N CYS A 70 1.43 1.64 -8.33
CA CYS A 70 2.28 0.59 -7.79
C CYS A 70 1.46 -0.36 -6.91
N ALA A 71 1.61 -1.67 -7.12
CA ALA A 71 1.10 -2.70 -6.22
C ALA A 71 2.24 -3.30 -5.39
N ILE A 72 2.01 -3.46 -4.08
CA ILE A 72 2.89 -4.18 -3.16
C ILE A 72 2.13 -5.36 -2.58
N GLU A 73 2.76 -6.53 -2.62
CA GLU A 73 2.20 -7.77 -2.11
C GLU A 73 2.92 -8.22 -0.84
N LEU A 74 2.16 -8.78 0.09
CA LEU A 74 2.63 -9.31 1.37
C LEU A 74 1.92 -10.64 1.67
N VAL A 75 2.68 -11.68 1.98
CA VAL A 75 2.13 -12.92 2.54
C VAL A 75 2.06 -12.77 4.06
N PRO A 76 0.86 -12.82 4.67
CA PRO A 76 0.71 -12.80 6.13
C PRO A 76 1.46 -13.93 6.80
N ARG A 77 2.07 -13.64 7.95
CA ARG A 77 2.72 -14.63 8.81
C ARG A 77 2.62 -14.19 10.28
N THR A 78 2.78 -15.12 11.21
CA THR A 78 2.55 -14.91 12.64
C THR A 78 3.35 -13.74 13.20
N GLU A 79 4.60 -13.55 12.74
CA GLU A 79 5.48 -12.48 13.22
C GLU A 79 5.01 -11.07 12.83
N LEU A 80 4.09 -10.97 11.87
CA LEU A 80 3.49 -9.71 11.44
C LEU A 80 2.12 -9.47 12.05
N SER A 81 1.63 -10.42 12.89
CA SER A 81 0.30 -10.34 13.48
C SER A 81 0.30 -9.52 14.77
N GLN A 82 -0.89 -9.01 15.09
CA GLN A 82 -1.20 -8.49 16.42
C GLN A 82 -1.81 -9.63 17.30
N GLN A 83 -2.14 -9.34 18.56
CA GLN A 83 -2.58 -10.32 19.56
C GLN A 83 -3.86 -11.12 19.22
N HIS A 84 -4.65 -10.68 18.24
CA HIS A 84 -5.86 -11.37 17.78
C HIS A 84 -5.64 -12.18 16.49
N GLY A 85 -4.38 -12.28 16.00
CA GLY A 85 -4.03 -13.07 14.83
C GLY A 85 -4.15 -12.35 13.48
N TYR A 86 -4.68 -11.13 13.42
CA TYR A 86 -4.71 -10.32 12.20
C TYR A 86 -3.37 -9.64 11.96
N VAL A 87 -3.06 -9.31 10.71
CA VAL A 87 -1.85 -8.52 10.39
C VAL A 87 -1.93 -7.17 11.11
N HIS A 88 -0.85 -6.80 11.80
CA HIS A 88 -0.78 -5.57 12.58
C HIS A 88 -1.02 -4.33 11.71
N ALA A 89 -1.78 -3.35 12.23
CA ALA A 89 -2.11 -2.12 11.50
C ALA A 89 -0.86 -1.35 11.01
N GLY A 90 0.24 -1.37 11.77
CA GLY A 90 1.51 -0.78 11.35
C GLY A 90 2.09 -1.44 10.10
N ILE A 91 1.94 -2.76 9.92
CA ILE A 91 2.37 -3.47 8.71
C ILE A 91 1.48 -3.08 7.52
N VAL A 92 0.16 -2.98 7.74
CA VAL A 92 -0.79 -2.50 6.73
C VAL A 92 -0.42 -1.09 6.27
N ALA A 93 -0.14 -0.19 7.23
CA ALA A 93 0.32 1.17 6.94
C ALA A 93 1.61 1.17 6.11
N THR A 94 2.59 0.34 6.49
CA THR A 94 3.90 0.25 5.84
C THR A 94 3.80 -0.14 4.36
N ILE A 95 2.99 -1.14 4.03
CA ILE A 95 2.85 -1.58 2.63
C ILE A 95 2.07 -0.58 1.78
N VAL A 96 1.03 0.08 2.31
CA VAL A 96 0.24 1.03 1.54
C VAL A 96 0.92 2.39 1.41
N ASP A 97 1.69 2.83 2.42
CA ASP A 97 2.56 3.99 2.33
C ASP A 97 3.58 3.82 1.19
N SER A 98 4.25 2.67 1.18
CA SER A 98 5.22 2.36 0.12
C SER A 98 4.56 2.23 -1.25
N ALA A 99 3.38 1.63 -1.36
CA ALA A 99 2.65 1.55 -2.63
C ALA A 99 2.32 2.94 -3.19
N GLY A 100 1.79 3.84 -2.35
CA GLY A 100 1.53 5.23 -2.73
C GLY A 100 2.80 6.02 -3.04
N GLY A 101 3.85 5.83 -2.23
CA GLY A 101 5.16 6.45 -2.43
C GLY A 101 5.77 6.08 -3.78
N TYR A 102 5.80 4.79 -4.11
CA TYR A 102 6.33 4.33 -5.39
C TYR A 102 5.43 4.65 -6.58
N ALA A 103 4.11 4.68 -6.40
CA ALA A 103 3.22 5.20 -7.44
C ALA A 103 3.59 6.64 -7.82
N GLY A 104 3.79 7.52 -6.83
CA GLY A 104 4.27 8.88 -7.06
C GLY A 104 5.66 8.91 -7.69
N PHE A 105 6.59 8.10 -7.19
CA PHE A 105 7.97 8.06 -7.65
C PHE A 105 8.12 7.67 -9.11
N THR A 106 7.17 6.91 -9.69
CA THR A 106 7.14 6.62 -11.14
C THR A 106 7.07 7.89 -12.00
N LEU A 107 6.54 9.00 -11.44
CA LEU A 107 6.31 10.27 -12.15
C LEU A 107 7.33 11.36 -11.79
N PHE A 108 8.34 11.04 -10.99
CA PHE A 108 9.34 12.01 -10.58
C PHE A 108 10.54 12.02 -11.54
N PRO A 109 11.27 13.17 -11.67
CA PRO A 109 12.49 13.24 -12.45
C PRO A 109 13.54 12.20 -12.01
N ALA A 110 14.42 11.80 -12.92
CA ALA A 110 15.42 10.76 -12.67
C ALA A 110 16.42 11.13 -11.54
N ASP A 111 16.70 12.41 -11.36
CA ASP A 111 17.63 12.97 -10.36
C ASP A 111 16.94 13.28 -9.01
N SER A 112 15.77 12.72 -8.75
CA SER A 112 15.00 12.99 -7.54
C SER A 112 14.79 11.76 -6.69
N SER A 113 14.38 11.97 -5.44
CA SER A 113 13.87 10.95 -4.52
C SER A 113 12.50 11.34 -3.96
N VAL A 114 11.87 10.44 -3.23
CA VAL A 114 10.53 10.61 -2.65
C VAL A 114 10.61 10.59 -1.14
N LEU A 115 9.85 11.49 -0.49
CA LEU A 115 9.55 11.42 0.94
C LEU A 115 8.05 11.54 1.17
N THR A 116 7.52 10.72 2.05
CA THR A 116 6.17 10.88 2.59
C THR A 116 6.17 12.03 3.58
N VAL A 117 5.27 13.00 3.39
CA VAL A 117 5.08 14.15 4.30
C VAL A 117 4.05 13.83 5.35
N GLU A 118 2.93 13.24 4.91
CA GLU A 118 1.82 12.86 5.78
C GLU A 118 0.97 11.78 5.12
N PHE A 119 0.22 11.05 5.93
CA PHE A 119 -0.88 10.24 5.45
C PHE A 119 -1.99 10.13 6.48
N LYS A 120 -3.21 9.87 5.99
CA LYS A 120 -4.35 9.43 6.79
C LYS A 120 -4.73 8.02 6.37
N LEU A 121 -4.75 7.09 7.32
CA LEU A 121 -5.15 5.70 7.14
C LEU A 121 -6.48 5.44 7.85
N ASN A 122 -7.42 4.80 7.14
CA ASN A 122 -8.61 4.21 7.73
C ASN A 122 -8.49 2.67 7.64
N LEU A 123 -8.63 1.99 8.76
CA LEU A 123 -8.75 0.54 8.83
C LEU A 123 -10.25 0.20 8.79
N LEU A 124 -10.66 -0.59 7.82
CA LEU A 124 -12.07 -0.85 7.49
C LEU A 124 -12.50 -2.26 7.89
N ALA A 125 -11.56 -3.22 7.85
CA ALA A 125 -11.80 -4.61 8.20
C ALA A 125 -10.51 -5.25 8.74
N PRO A 126 -10.59 -6.40 9.44
CA PRO A 126 -9.43 -7.15 9.85
C PRO A 126 -8.54 -7.52 8.66
N ALA A 127 -7.23 -7.24 8.78
CA ALA A 127 -6.26 -7.54 7.73
C ALA A 127 -5.85 -9.02 7.81
N GLN A 128 -6.42 -9.83 6.94
CA GLN A 128 -6.21 -11.28 6.87
C GLN A 128 -6.32 -11.78 5.43
N GLY A 129 -5.93 -13.04 5.19
CA GLY A 129 -6.01 -13.69 3.90
C GLY A 129 -4.75 -14.49 3.56
N GLU A 130 -4.74 -15.11 2.39
CA GLU A 130 -3.58 -15.83 1.84
C GLU A 130 -2.47 -14.83 1.47
N ARG A 131 -2.87 -13.61 1.09
CA ARG A 131 -1.98 -12.46 0.89
C ARG A 131 -2.73 -11.15 1.07
N LEU A 132 -1.99 -10.09 1.37
CA LEU A 132 -2.43 -8.71 1.27
C LEU A 132 -1.87 -8.07 0.01
N VAL A 133 -2.67 -7.25 -0.66
CA VAL A 133 -2.25 -6.44 -1.82
C VAL A 133 -2.54 -4.99 -1.50
N ALA A 134 -1.49 -4.18 -1.42
CA ALA A 134 -1.58 -2.73 -1.28
C ALA A 134 -1.39 -2.09 -2.65
N GLU A 135 -2.34 -1.28 -3.07
CA GLU A 135 -2.34 -0.60 -4.36
C GLU A 135 -2.29 0.92 -4.15
N GLY A 136 -1.28 1.57 -4.70
CA GLY A 136 -1.10 3.01 -4.68
C GLY A 136 -1.41 3.63 -6.04
N PHE A 137 -2.12 4.76 -6.02
CA PHE A 137 -2.55 5.50 -7.21
C PHE A 137 -2.24 6.97 -7.05
N VAL A 138 -1.62 7.59 -8.07
CA VAL A 138 -1.48 9.05 -8.11
C VAL A 138 -2.84 9.68 -8.40
N VAL A 139 -3.26 10.60 -7.54
CA VAL A 139 -4.43 11.44 -7.74
C VAL A 139 -4.03 12.71 -8.49
N LYS A 140 -2.92 13.34 -8.06
CA LYS A 140 -2.38 14.55 -8.66
C LYS A 140 -0.87 14.60 -8.47
N CYS A 141 -0.13 14.71 -9.56
CA CYS A 141 1.31 14.97 -9.53
C CYS A 141 1.55 16.48 -9.72
N GLY A 142 2.20 17.11 -8.75
CA GLY A 142 2.68 18.49 -8.80
C GLY A 142 4.20 18.56 -8.86
N ARG A 143 4.75 19.77 -9.04
CA ARG A 143 6.20 19.96 -9.09
C ARG A 143 6.90 19.59 -7.78
N THR A 144 6.32 19.94 -6.65
CA THR A 144 6.89 19.72 -5.30
C THR A 144 6.11 18.67 -4.52
N LEU A 145 4.77 18.74 -4.57
CA LEU A 145 3.89 17.84 -3.83
C LEU A 145 3.08 16.98 -4.79
N THR A 146 2.94 15.72 -4.43
CA THR A 146 2.11 14.73 -5.15
C THR A 146 1.13 14.12 -4.17
N ILE A 147 -0.14 14.05 -4.56
CA ILE A 147 -1.19 13.43 -3.78
C ILE A 147 -1.44 12.04 -4.34
N THR A 148 -1.42 11.05 -3.45
CA THR A 148 -1.76 9.67 -3.77
C THR A 148 -2.90 9.16 -2.89
N ARG A 149 -3.61 8.16 -3.38
CA ARG A 149 -4.51 7.33 -2.60
C ARG A 149 -3.98 5.91 -2.60
N GLY A 150 -4.27 5.17 -1.54
CA GLY A 150 -3.91 3.77 -1.43
C GLY A 150 -5.07 2.93 -0.93
N GLU A 151 -5.11 1.68 -1.34
CA GLU A 151 -6.07 0.68 -0.90
C GLU A 151 -5.33 -0.60 -0.53
N VAL A 152 -5.75 -1.27 0.53
CA VAL A 152 -5.22 -2.60 0.89
C VAL A 152 -6.35 -3.60 0.84
N HIS A 153 -6.11 -4.71 0.15
CA HIS A 153 -7.06 -5.81 0.04
C HIS A 153 -6.47 -7.09 0.62
N GLY A 154 -7.26 -7.78 1.43
CA GLY A 154 -7.02 -9.18 1.79
C GLY A 154 -7.58 -10.09 0.71
N ILE A 155 -6.82 -11.13 0.33
CA ILE A 155 -7.19 -12.08 -0.73
C ILE A 155 -7.39 -13.45 -0.10
N VAL A 156 -8.57 -14.05 -0.34
CA VAL A 156 -8.90 -15.43 0.06
C VAL A 156 -9.62 -16.11 -1.10
N GLY A 157 -9.08 -17.20 -1.62
CA GLY A 157 -9.69 -17.93 -2.73
C GLY A 157 -9.97 -17.05 -3.95
N GLY A 158 -9.14 -16.05 -4.21
CA GLY A 158 -9.31 -15.06 -5.28
C GLY A 158 -10.30 -13.93 -4.97
N ARG A 159 -11.07 -14.00 -3.87
CA ARG A 159 -11.96 -12.92 -3.42
C ARG A 159 -11.15 -11.83 -2.75
N ARG A 160 -11.44 -10.57 -3.09
CA ARG A 160 -10.83 -9.38 -2.52
C ARG A 160 -11.75 -8.77 -1.45
N THR A 161 -11.19 -8.44 -0.29
CA THR A 161 -11.87 -7.68 0.78
C THR A 161 -11.06 -6.43 1.05
N LEU A 162 -11.67 -5.25 0.94
CA LEU A 162 -11.01 -3.98 1.26
C LEU A 162 -10.79 -3.88 2.77
N VAL A 163 -9.53 -3.87 3.19
CA VAL A 163 -9.16 -3.83 4.62
C VAL A 163 -8.67 -2.47 5.07
N ALA A 164 -8.16 -1.64 4.17
CA ALA A 164 -7.73 -0.28 4.51
C ALA A 164 -7.75 0.66 3.31
N MET A 165 -7.92 1.96 3.59
CA MET A 165 -7.77 3.06 2.64
C MET A 165 -6.82 4.12 3.20
N MET A 166 -5.98 4.70 2.33
CA MET A 166 -5.04 5.76 2.68
C MET A 166 -5.15 6.93 1.71
N GLN A 167 -5.02 8.15 2.23
CA GLN A 167 -4.65 9.34 1.47
C GLN A 167 -3.29 9.81 1.93
N GLN A 168 -2.42 10.22 1.01
CA GLN A 168 -1.02 10.50 1.29
C GLN A 168 -0.54 11.71 0.51
N THR A 169 0.32 12.51 1.13
CA THR A 169 1.06 13.61 0.52
C THR A 169 2.53 13.24 0.44
N LEU A 170 3.09 13.30 -0.76
CA LEU A 170 4.49 13.05 -1.05
C LEU A 170 5.21 14.35 -1.42
N MET A 171 6.49 14.44 -1.09
CA MET A 171 7.39 15.50 -1.54
C MET A 171 8.40 14.94 -2.55
N THR A 172 8.57 15.63 -3.67
CA THR A 172 9.66 15.41 -4.61
C THR A 172 10.92 16.09 -4.11
N MET A 173 11.96 15.31 -3.84
CA MET A 173 13.27 15.82 -3.41
C MET A 173 14.15 16.03 -4.63
N HIS A 174 14.02 17.18 -5.28
CA HIS A 174 14.79 17.55 -6.47
C HIS A 174 16.29 17.61 -6.22
N GLY A 175 17.10 17.17 -7.18
CA GLY A 175 18.55 17.17 -7.09
C GLY A 175 19.10 16.23 -6.01
N ARG A 176 18.28 15.33 -5.48
CA ARG A 176 18.67 14.28 -4.54
C ARG A 176 18.28 12.94 -5.15
N ALA A 177 19.18 12.41 -5.97
CA ALA A 177 19.00 11.08 -6.52
C ALA A 177 18.76 10.06 -5.40
N ASP A 178 17.92 9.08 -5.69
CA ASP A 178 17.63 7.98 -4.77
C ASP A 178 18.84 7.02 -4.72
N ALA A 179 19.86 7.42 -3.97
CA ALA A 179 21.11 6.69 -3.75
C ALA A 179 21.13 6.05 -2.35
N PRO A 180 21.97 5.02 -2.13
CA PRO A 180 22.22 4.53 -0.78
C PRO A 180 22.67 5.67 0.13
N GLY A 181 22.11 5.74 1.34
CA GLY A 181 22.61 6.66 2.36
C GLY A 181 24.08 6.36 2.64
N THR A 182 24.90 7.41 2.65
CA THR A 182 26.30 7.35 3.11
C THR A 182 26.33 7.25 4.63
#